data_b6a7297ded4f3ca762ff06ca5c5797fc
#
_entry.id   b6a7297ded4f3ca762ff06ca5c5797fc
#
_cell.length_a   1.000
_cell.length_b   1.000
_cell.length_c   1.000
_cell.angle_alpha   90.00
_cell.angle_beta   90.00
_cell.angle_gamma   90.00
#
_symmetry.space_group_name_H-M   'P 1'
#
loop_
_entity.id
_entity.type
_entity.pdbx_description
1 polymer ?
#
loop_
_entity_poly.entity_id
_entity_poly.type
_entity_poly.pdbx_seq_one_letter_code
_entity_poly.pdbx_strand_id
1 'polypeptide(L)'
;MDTVQMTDIKFDSQGLVPAVIQEGRSGAILMVAYMNAESLRRTVESGDTWFYSRSRQELWHKGETSGHFQKVLDIFVDCDADTLLVVVDQTGAACHTGNKSCFFRRLDGWDGTYTGSLSMMASLQDEIKEKRVHPTEKSYTAYLLQTGMDKICKKIGEESAEVIIAAKNADRDHTDDLKMEVCKESADLLYHLSVLWEAAGVTVNDVMAVLEERSHVKGNKKTVGHLDKTF
;
A
#
# COMPACT_ATOMS: atom_id res chain seq x y z
N MET A 1 -16.77 -13.13 -6.40
CA MET A 1 -16.70 -13.01 -4.91
C MET A 1 -18.09 -13.26 -4.38
N ASP A 2 -18.21 -14.02 -3.29
CA ASP A 2 -19.48 -14.15 -2.60
C ASP A 2 -19.83 -12.82 -1.93
N THR A 3 -21.09 -12.42 -2.00
CA THR A 3 -21.57 -11.16 -1.40
C THR A 3 -22.31 -11.46 -0.11
N VAL A 4 -22.02 -10.69 0.95
CA VAL A 4 -22.68 -10.75 2.26
C VAL A 4 -23.69 -9.61 2.35
N GLN A 5 -24.89 -9.91 2.82
CA GLN A 5 -25.89 -8.86 3.03
C GLN A 5 -25.62 -8.12 4.35
N MET A 6 -25.98 -6.83 4.43
CA MET A 6 -25.82 -6.05 5.66
C MET A 6 -26.58 -6.67 6.87
N THR A 7 -27.64 -7.42 6.59
CA THR A 7 -28.43 -8.15 7.60
C THR A 7 -27.71 -9.36 8.19
N ASP A 8 -26.66 -9.85 7.53
CA ASP A 8 -25.92 -11.04 7.96
C ASP A 8 -24.77 -10.68 8.92
N ILE A 9 -24.49 -9.37 9.08
CA ILE A 9 -23.43 -8.88 9.98
C ILE A 9 -23.83 -9.11 11.43
N LYS A 10 -22.94 -9.73 12.16
CA LYS A 10 -23.10 -10.04 13.58
C LYS A 10 -22.54 -8.91 14.43
N PHE A 11 -23.42 -8.15 15.00
CA PHE A 11 -23.07 -7.15 16.00
C PHE A 11 -22.92 -7.81 17.38
N ASP A 12 -22.04 -7.26 18.21
CA ASP A 12 -21.85 -7.70 19.59
C ASP A 12 -23.08 -7.41 20.48
N SER A 13 -22.99 -7.76 21.76
CA SER A 13 -24.08 -7.53 22.73
C SER A 13 -24.42 -6.04 22.96
N GLN A 14 -23.56 -5.13 22.49
CA GLN A 14 -23.78 -3.68 22.52
C GLN A 14 -24.29 -3.14 21.18
N GLY A 15 -24.53 -3.99 20.21
CA GLY A 15 -24.93 -3.62 18.87
C GLY A 15 -23.80 -3.03 18.03
N LEU A 16 -22.53 -3.41 18.30
CA LEU A 16 -21.35 -2.89 17.62
C LEU A 16 -20.59 -3.99 16.87
N VAL A 17 -19.95 -3.59 15.78
CA VAL A 17 -19.01 -4.40 15.02
C VAL A 17 -17.69 -3.62 14.88
N PRO A 18 -16.51 -4.26 15.12
CA PRO A 18 -15.23 -3.63 14.86
C PRO A 18 -15.04 -3.42 13.36
N ALA A 19 -14.45 -2.28 13.00
CA ALA A 19 -14.09 -1.93 11.64
C ALA A 19 -12.58 -1.62 11.59
N VAL A 20 -11.83 -2.44 10.87
CA VAL A 20 -10.44 -2.23 10.54
C VAL A 20 -10.38 -1.35 9.30
N ILE A 21 -9.71 -0.22 9.38
CA ILE A 21 -9.61 0.74 8.27
C ILE A 21 -8.25 0.59 7.61
N GLN A 22 -8.27 0.30 6.32
CA GLN A 22 -7.07 0.10 5.50
C GLN A 22 -7.01 1.14 4.39
N GLU A 23 -5.83 1.71 4.16
CA GLU A 23 -5.63 2.58 3.01
C GLU A 23 -5.47 1.76 1.72
N GLY A 24 -6.29 2.05 0.72
CA GLY A 24 -6.33 1.30 -0.54
C GLY A 24 -5.05 1.38 -1.37
N ARG A 25 -4.33 2.51 -1.33
CA ARG A 25 -3.08 2.68 -2.09
C ARG A 25 -1.90 1.90 -1.52
N SER A 26 -1.75 1.92 -0.20
CA SER A 26 -0.57 1.37 0.46
C SER A 26 -0.83 0.03 1.15
N GLY A 27 -2.09 -0.37 1.32
CA GLY A 27 -2.47 -1.51 2.15
C GLY A 27 -2.20 -1.30 3.65
N ALA A 28 -1.80 -0.08 4.06
CA ALA A 28 -1.51 0.20 5.45
C ALA A 28 -2.78 0.20 6.31
N ILE A 29 -2.73 -0.43 7.47
CA ILE A 29 -3.79 -0.32 8.46
C ILE A 29 -3.71 1.07 9.10
N LEU A 30 -4.79 1.83 8.99
CA LEU A 30 -4.86 3.21 9.46
C LEU A 30 -5.34 3.32 10.91
N MET A 31 -6.43 2.64 11.22
CA MET A 31 -7.06 2.68 12.54
C MET A 31 -8.04 1.52 12.71
N VAL A 32 -8.51 1.32 13.93
CA VAL A 32 -9.69 0.51 14.24
C VAL A 32 -10.71 1.40 14.94
N ALA A 33 -11.95 1.27 14.52
CA ALA A 33 -13.10 1.94 15.14
C ALA A 33 -14.28 0.95 15.26
N TYR A 34 -15.40 1.41 15.77
CA TYR A 34 -16.61 0.60 15.88
C TYR A 34 -17.74 1.21 15.07
N MET A 35 -18.54 0.34 14.47
CA MET A 35 -19.76 0.72 13.79
C MET A 35 -20.96 0.06 14.47
N ASN A 36 -22.08 0.76 14.53
CA ASN A 36 -23.41 0.19 14.76
C ASN A 36 -24.15 0.12 13.42
N ALA A 37 -25.33 -0.47 13.41
CA ALA A 37 -26.12 -0.63 12.18
C ALA A 37 -26.36 0.71 11.45
N GLU A 38 -26.59 1.80 12.20
CA GLU A 38 -26.83 3.13 11.62
C GLU A 38 -25.57 3.74 11.02
N SER A 39 -24.40 3.66 11.70
CA SER A 39 -23.16 4.18 11.13
C SER A 39 -22.71 3.39 9.90
N LEU A 40 -22.91 2.08 9.90
CA LEU A 40 -22.63 1.25 8.72
C LEU A 40 -23.54 1.63 7.55
N ARG A 41 -24.86 1.78 7.78
CA ARG A 41 -25.79 2.23 6.76
C ARG A 41 -25.36 3.59 6.17
N ARG A 42 -25.01 4.57 7.02
CA ARG A 42 -24.52 5.88 6.57
C ARG A 42 -23.24 5.78 5.77
N THR A 43 -22.32 4.92 6.19
CA THR A 43 -21.07 4.67 5.46
C THR A 43 -21.36 4.18 4.04
N VAL A 44 -22.25 3.20 3.89
CA VAL A 44 -22.63 2.66 2.58
C VAL A 44 -23.35 3.69 1.71
N GLU A 45 -24.27 4.48 2.29
CA GLU A 45 -25.05 5.47 1.56
C GLU A 45 -24.25 6.70 1.13
N SER A 46 -23.33 7.19 1.99
CA SER A 46 -22.56 8.40 1.73
C SER A 46 -21.25 8.14 0.96
N GLY A 47 -20.71 6.92 1.05
CA GLY A 47 -19.38 6.62 0.58
C GLY A 47 -18.26 7.22 1.44
N ASP A 48 -18.57 7.74 2.62
CA ASP A 48 -17.63 8.25 3.62
C ASP A 48 -17.76 7.44 4.90
N THR A 49 -16.66 7.28 5.67
CA THR A 49 -16.72 6.47 6.89
C THR A 49 -17.46 7.18 8.02
N TRP A 50 -18.47 6.51 8.56
CA TRP A 50 -19.19 6.86 9.77
C TRP A 50 -18.93 5.80 10.83
N PHE A 51 -18.71 6.22 12.05
CA PHE A 51 -18.42 5.34 13.17
C PHE A 51 -19.34 5.62 14.35
N TYR A 52 -19.29 4.71 15.32
CA TYR A 52 -19.94 4.89 16.61
C TYR A 52 -18.90 5.01 17.73
N SER A 53 -18.94 6.11 18.46
CA SER A 53 -18.05 6.34 19.59
C SER A 53 -18.59 5.65 20.84
N ARG A 54 -17.89 4.63 21.34
CA ARG A 54 -18.28 3.89 22.56
C ARG A 54 -18.24 4.78 23.80
N SER A 55 -17.31 5.71 23.90
CA SER A 55 -17.17 6.61 25.06
C SER A 55 -18.17 7.76 25.06
N ARG A 56 -18.54 8.28 23.88
CA ARG A 56 -19.49 9.39 23.74
C ARG A 56 -20.91 8.91 23.47
N GLN A 57 -21.06 7.63 23.08
CA GLN A 57 -22.33 7.02 22.69
C GLN A 57 -23.05 7.78 21.56
N GLU A 58 -22.27 8.25 20.58
CA GLU A 58 -22.80 9.02 19.44
C GLU A 58 -22.13 8.59 18.13
N LEU A 59 -22.82 8.86 17.04
CA LEU A 59 -22.26 8.74 15.70
C LEU A 59 -21.25 9.85 15.45
N TRP A 60 -20.20 9.54 14.68
CA TRP A 60 -19.27 10.55 14.20
C TRP A 60 -18.81 10.27 12.78
N HIS A 61 -18.74 11.33 12.00
CA HIS A 61 -18.24 11.31 10.62
C HIS A 61 -16.74 11.55 10.64
N LYS A 62 -16.00 10.64 10.08
CA LYS A 62 -14.54 10.79 10.02
C LYS A 62 -14.17 11.97 9.11
N GLY A 63 -13.42 12.91 9.65
CA GLY A 63 -12.99 14.10 8.93
C GLY A 63 -13.87 15.34 9.13
N GLU A 64 -15.05 15.24 9.71
CA GLU A 64 -16.00 16.36 9.87
C GLU A 64 -15.36 17.59 10.55
N THR A 65 -14.53 17.38 11.56
CA THR A 65 -13.84 18.47 12.27
C THR A 65 -12.45 18.78 11.69
N SER A 66 -11.72 17.73 11.26
CA SER A 66 -10.30 17.86 10.86
C SER A 66 -10.06 18.08 9.37
N GLY A 67 -11.08 17.86 8.54
CA GLY A 67 -10.93 17.80 7.09
C GLY A 67 -10.25 16.49 6.58
N HIS A 68 -9.88 15.57 7.48
CA HIS A 68 -9.22 14.32 7.14
C HIS A 68 -10.23 13.21 6.89
N PHE A 69 -10.91 13.27 5.77
CA PHE A 69 -11.96 12.33 5.36
C PHE A 69 -11.39 10.99 4.91
N GLN A 70 -12.25 9.98 4.91
CA GLN A 70 -12.00 8.63 4.42
C GLN A 70 -13.08 8.27 3.41
N LYS A 71 -12.76 8.33 2.12
CA LYS A 71 -13.63 7.86 1.04
C LYS A 71 -13.57 6.35 0.97
N VAL A 72 -14.71 5.70 1.05
CA VAL A 72 -14.81 4.24 0.97
C VAL A 72 -14.58 3.79 -0.46
N LEU A 73 -13.63 2.86 -0.63
CA LEU A 73 -13.35 2.17 -1.89
C LEU A 73 -14.01 0.80 -1.92
N ASP A 74 -13.98 0.08 -0.78
CA ASP A 74 -14.59 -1.23 -0.65
C ASP A 74 -14.86 -1.58 0.82
N ILE A 75 -15.76 -2.54 1.07
CA ILE A 75 -16.06 -3.07 2.41
C ILE A 75 -16.09 -4.59 2.31
N PHE A 76 -15.20 -5.25 3.05
CA PHE A 76 -15.17 -6.69 3.20
C PHE A 76 -15.68 -7.09 4.58
N VAL A 77 -16.27 -8.27 4.64
CA VAL A 77 -16.75 -8.89 5.87
C VAL A 77 -15.90 -10.14 6.10
N ASP A 78 -15.50 -10.39 7.32
CA ASP A 78 -14.71 -11.59 7.64
C ASP A 78 -15.53 -12.88 7.58
N CYS A 79 -14.88 -14.03 7.81
CA CYS A 79 -15.47 -15.34 7.54
C CYS A 79 -16.67 -15.70 8.42
N ASP A 80 -16.80 -15.12 9.60
CA ASP A 80 -17.90 -15.35 10.53
C ASP A 80 -18.81 -14.11 10.74
N ALA A 81 -18.56 -13.08 9.94
CA ALA A 81 -19.37 -11.86 9.81
C ALA A 81 -19.44 -10.99 11.08
N ASP A 82 -18.40 -10.98 11.89
CA ASP A 82 -18.31 -10.19 13.11
C ASP A 82 -17.25 -9.07 13.08
N THR A 83 -16.53 -8.91 11.94
CA THR A 83 -15.52 -7.87 11.72
C THR A 83 -15.61 -7.31 10.31
N LEU A 84 -15.43 -6.00 10.16
CA LEU A 84 -15.40 -5.32 8.87
C LEU A 84 -13.97 -4.89 8.54
N LEU A 85 -13.55 -5.10 7.28
CA LEU A 85 -12.40 -4.43 6.69
C LEU A 85 -12.92 -3.35 5.73
N VAL A 86 -12.70 -2.09 6.05
CA VAL A 86 -13.11 -0.95 5.22
C VAL A 86 -11.88 -0.39 4.53
N VAL A 87 -11.82 -0.55 3.21
CA VAL A 87 -10.75 -0.01 2.38
C VAL A 87 -11.12 1.41 1.97
N VAL A 88 -10.21 2.35 2.20
CA VAL A 88 -10.48 3.78 2.01
C VAL A 88 -9.38 4.49 1.23
N ASP A 89 -9.75 5.61 0.59
CA ASP A 89 -8.82 6.66 0.18
C ASP A 89 -8.78 7.71 1.30
N GLN A 90 -7.62 7.82 1.97
CA GLN A 90 -7.43 8.67 3.15
C GLN A 90 -6.91 10.05 2.77
N THR A 91 -7.65 11.09 3.11
CA THR A 91 -7.17 12.48 3.04
C THR A 91 -6.46 12.86 4.34
N GLY A 92 -5.18 13.25 4.24
CA GLY A 92 -4.39 13.70 5.40
C GLY A 92 -4.13 12.59 6.44
N ALA A 93 -4.01 12.97 7.70
CA ALA A 93 -3.70 12.05 8.80
C ALA A 93 -4.93 11.30 9.32
N ALA A 94 -4.86 9.98 9.44
CA ALA A 94 -5.95 9.21 10.05
C ALA A 94 -5.98 9.41 11.58
N CYS A 95 -4.81 9.52 12.21
CA CYS A 95 -4.70 9.69 13.66
C CYS A 95 -4.92 11.15 14.09
N HIS A 96 -5.60 11.35 15.23
CA HIS A 96 -5.80 12.67 15.84
C HIS A 96 -4.50 13.34 16.30
N THR A 97 -3.40 12.58 16.43
CA THR A 97 -2.06 13.10 16.75
C THR A 97 -1.30 13.63 15.54
N GLY A 98 -1.90 13.60 14.34
CA GLY A 98 -1.25 14.02 13.09
C GLY A 98 -0.46 12.93 12.37
N ASN A 99 -0.40 11.71 12.92
CA ASN A 99 0.25 10.58 12.25
C ASN A 99 -0.64 9.98 11.16
N LYS A 100 -0.04 9.47 10.08
CA LYS A 100 -0.74 8.82 8.98
C LYS A 100 -1.60 7.65 9.46
N SER A 101 -1.10 6.85 10.40
CA SER A 101 -1.78 5.71 11.01
C SER A 101 -1.81 5.84 12.54
N CYS A 102 -2.79 5.23 13.20
CA CYS A 102 -2.83 5.07 14.65
C CYS A 102 -1.79 4.06 15.17
N PHE A 103 -1.27 3.21 14.29
CA PHE A 103 -0.30 2.15 14.62
C PHE A 103 1.15 2.61 14.37
N PHE A 104 1.55 3.72 14.98
CA PHE A 104 2.88 4.32 14.80
C PHE A 104 3.85 4.04 15.96
N ARG A 105 3.42 3.34 17.01
CA ARG A 105 4.24 2.98 18.17
C ARG A 105 4.42 1.46 18.23
N ARG A 106 5.65 1.04 18.54
CA ARG A 106 5.96 -0.37 18.78
C ARG A 106 5.75 -0.70 20.26
N LEU A 107 5.35 -1.94 20.55
CA LEU A 107 5.27 -2.45 21.91
C LEU A 107 6.71 -2.58 22.47
N ASP A 108 6.94 -2.07 23.68
CA ASP A 108 8.22 -2.17 24.36
C ASP A 108 8.56 -3.64 24.66
N GLY A 109 9.86 -3.98 24.57
CA GLY A 109 10.34 -5.34 24.74
C GLY A 109 10.09 -6.27 23.53
N TRP A 110 9.48 -5.80 22.43
CA TRP A 110 9.34 -6.58 21.21
C TRP A 110 10.46 -6.29 20.21
N ASP A 111 11.31 -7.29 19.95
CA ASP A 111 12.46 -7.20 19.04
C ASP A 111 12.13 -7.72 17.61
N GLY A 112 10.98 -7.37 17.11
CA GLY A 112 10.52 -7.79 15.78
C GLY A 112 11.29 -7.08 14.65
N THR A 113 11.62 -7.84 13.61
CA THR A 113 12.36 -7.38 12.42
C THR A 113 11.46 -7.03 11.21
N TYR A 114 10.18 -6.71 11.44
CA TYR A 114 9.30 -6.29 10.35
C TYR A 114 9.83 -5.00 9.71
N THR A 115 10.40 -5.11 8.52
CA THR A 115 11.14 -4.03 7.86
C THR A 115 10.54 -3.59 6.53
N GLY A 116 9.45 -4.15 6.10
CA GLY A 116 8.95 -3.77 4.79
C GLY A 116 7.52 -4.18 4.55
N SER A 117 6.87 -3.41 3.71
CA SER A 117 5.58 -3.76 3.15
C SER A 117 5.44 -3.10 1.79
N LEU A 118 4.46 -3.53 1.02
CA LEU A 118 4.04 -2.85 -0.20
C LEU A 118 3.69 -1.37 0.05
N SER A 119 3.37 -1.00 1.30
CA SER A 119 3.20 0.39 1.72
C SER A 119 4.46 1.24 1.50
N MET A 120 5.67 0.64 1.51
CA MET A 120 6.91 1.36 1.23
C MET A 120 6.96 1.89 -0.20
N MET A 121 6.48 1.13 -1.19
CA MET A 121 6.44 1.57 -2.59
C MET A 121 5.48 2.76 -2.77
N ALA A 122 4.32 2.72 -2.11
CA ALA A 122 3.38 3.85 -2.14
C ALA A 122 3.95 5.09 -1.44
N SER A 123 4.63 4.92 -0.31
CA SER A 123 5.31 6.01 0.39
C SER A 123 6.44 6.60 -0.44
N LEU A 124 7.23 5.77 -1.11
CA LEU A 124 8.28 6.22 -2.03
C LEU A 124 7.69 7.05 -3.18
N GLN A 125 6.58 6.62 -3.76
CA GLN A 125 5.92 7.39 -4.81
C GLN A 125 5.40 8.74 -4.30
N ASP A 126 4.84 8.80 -3.09
CA ASP A 126 4.42 10.06 -2.46
C ASP A 126 5.60 11.02 -2.24
N GLU A 127 6.76 10.50 -1.80
CA GLU A 127 7.98 11.30 -1.64
C GLU A 127 8.51 11.83 -3.00
N ILE A 128 8.50 11.01 -4.03
CA ILE A 128 8.92 11.41 -5.39
C ILE A 128 7.99 12.50 -5.92
N LYS A 129 6.67 12.35 -5.74
CA LYS A 129 5.68 13.35 -6.11
C LYS A 129 5.88 14.67 -5.36
N GLU A 130 6.19 14.62 -4.06
CA GLU A 130 6.51 15.79 -3.25
C GLU A 130 7.74 16.55 -3.81
N LYS A 131 8.80 15.82 -4.22
CA LYS A 131 10.00 16.42 -4.85
C LYS A 131 9.73 17.00 -6.24
N ARG A 132 8.69 16.53 -6.92
CA ARG A 132 8.22 17.13 -8.18
C ARG A 132 7.52 18.47 -7.94
N VAL A 133 6.66 18.54 -6.91
CA VAL A 133 5.88 19.74 -6.57
C VAL A 133 6.74 20.79 -5.86
N HIS A 134 7.61 20.35 -4.96
CA HIS A 134 8.50 21.18 -4.13
C HIS A 134 9.97 20.81 -4.36
N PRO A 135 10.55 21.09 -5.54
CA PRO A 135 11.93 20.73 -5.85
C PRO A 135 12.91 21.53 -4.97
N THR A 136 13.96 20.86 -4.52
CA THR A 136 15.10 21.50 -3.83
C THR A 136 16.38 21.28 -4.62
N GLU A 137 17.32 22.24 -4.57
CA GLU A 137 18.58 22.20 -5.35
C GLU A 137 19.45 20.96 -5.07
N LYS A 138 19.32 20.39 -3.87
CA LYS A 138 20.09 19.19 -3.46
C LYS A 138 19.35 17.87 -3.71
N SER A 139 18.14 17.91 -4.28
CA SER A 139 17.34 16.71 -4.49
C SER A 139 17.72 16.02 -5.79
N TYR A 140 18.26 14.81 -5.69
CA TYR A 140 18.55 13.93 -6.84
C TYR A 140 17.26 13.58 -7.59
N THR A 141 16.16 13.30 -6.88
CA THR A 141 14.84 13.05 -7.49
C THR A 141 14.37 14.24 -8.34
N ALA A 142 14.47 15.46 -7.78
CA ALA A 142 14.08 16.67 -8.52
C ALA A 142 14.98 16.87 -9.76
N TYR A 143 16.29 16.61 -9.63
CA TYR A 143 17.21 16.64 -10.77
C TYR A 143 16.80 15.66 -11.87
N LEU A 144 16.49 14.40 -11.55
CA LEU A 144 16.04 13.42 -12.54
C LEU A 144 14.76 13.84 -13.25
N LEU A 145 13.77 14.30 -12.49
CA LEU A 145 12.49 14.76 -13.04
C LEU A 145 12.62 15.99 -13.94
N GLN A 146 13.50 16.93 -13.59
CA GLN A 146 13.79 18.12 -14.38
C GLN A 146 14.62 17.81 -15.65
N THR A 147 15.56 16.87 -15.56
CA THR A 147 16.38 16.47 -16.72
C THR A 147 15.55 15.68 -17.74
N GLY A 148 14.53 14.97 -17.28
CA GLY A 148 13.53 14.34 -18.14
C GLY A 148 13.76 12.88 -18.44
N MET A 149 12.90 12.36 -19.33
CA MET A 149 12.72 10.93 -19.59
C MET A 149 14.00 10.22 -20.02
N ASP A 150 14.81 10.82 -20.90
CA ASP A 150 16.03 10.19 -21.43
C ASP A 150 17.03 9.87 -20.31
N LYS A 151 17.18 10.78 -19.34
CA LYS A 151 18.07 10.58 -18.20
C LYS A 151 17.54 9.49 -17.27
N ILE A 152 16.22 9.48 -17.02
CA ILE A 152 15.56 8.46 -16.20
C ILE A 152 15.72 7.08 -16.84
N CYS A 153 15.42 6.95 -18.14
CA CYS A 153 15.56 5.70 -18.88
C CYS A 153 17.01 5.21 -18.92
N LYS A 154 17.99 6.14 -19.07
CA LYS A 154 19.40 5.78 -18.98
C LYS A 154 19.74 5.15 -17.63
N LYS A 155 19.27 5.74 -16.52
CA LYS A 155 19.51 5.19 -15.18
C LYS A 155 18.87 3.81 -15.00
N ILE A 156 17.63 3.61 -15.46
CA ILE A 156 17.00 2.28 -15.43
C ILE A 156 17.83 1.24 -16.18
N GLY A 157 18.41 1.62 -17.32
CA GLY A 157 19.31 0.72 -18.07
C GLY A 157 20.57 0.36 -17.28
N GLU A 158 21.19 1.34 -16.61
CA GLU A 158 22.36 1.14 -15.74
C GLU A 158 22.02 0.19 -14.58
N GLU A 159 20.99 0.49 -13.78
CA GLU A 159 20.56 -0.30 -12.63
C GLU A 159 20.10 -1.72 -13.02
N SER A 160 19.44 -1.86 -14.18
CA SER A 160 19.09 -3.19 -14.69
C SER A 160 20.31 -4.06 -14.97
N ALA A 161 21.39 -3.47 -15.50
CA ALA A 161 22.63 -4.19 -15.73
C ALA A 161 23.30 -4.57 -14.41
N GLU A 162 23.28 -3.69 -13.41
CA GLU A 162 23.86 -3.93 -12.08
C GLU A 162 23.13 -5.05 -11.34
N VAL A 163 21.78 -5.09 -11.40
CA VAL A 163 20.98 -6.23 -10.89
C VAL A 163 21.40 -7.55 -11.55
N ILE A 164 21.59 -7.58 -12.87
CA ILE A 164 22.01 -8.79 -13.60
C ILE A 164 23.39 -9.25 -13.14
N ILE A 165 24.34 -8.32 -12.99
CA ILE A 165 25.70 -8.61 -12.55
C ILE A 165 25.69 -9.14 -11.11
N ALA A 166 24.99 -8.47 -10.19
CA ALA A 166 24.86 -8.89 -8.80
C ALA A 166 24.23 -10.29 -8.69
N ALA A 167 23.15 -10.55 -9.46
CA ALA A 167 22.49 -11.85 -9.49
C ALA A 167 23.43 -12.95 -9.99
N LYS A 168 24.23 -12.70 -11.04
CA LYS A 168 25.20 -13.68 -11.55
C LYS A 168 26.33 -13.95 -10.57
N ASN A 169 26.77 -12.96 -9.81
CA ASN A 169 27.77 -13.14 -8.76
C ASN A 169 27.18 -13.96 -7.59
N ALA A 170 25.95 -13.68 -7.17
CA ALA A 170 25.28 -14.42 -6.11
C ALA A 170 24.96 -15.88 -6.49
N ASP A 171 24.65 -16.15 -7.77
CA ASP A 171 24.44 -17.50 -8.31
C ASP A 171 25.72 -18.36 -8.22
N ARG A 172 26.90 -17.75 -8.30
CA ARG A 172 28.17 -18.45 -8.22
C ARG A 172 28.59 -18.83 -6.80
N ASP A 173 28.46 -17.90 -5.85
CA ASP A 173 29.12 -18.02 -4.54
C ASP A 173 28.14 -18.04 -3.32
N HIS A 174 26.85 -17.77 -3.50
CA HIS A 174 25.74 -17.86 -2.54
C HIS A 174 25.99 -17.28 -1.13
N THR A 175 26.85 -16.26 -1.00
CA THR A 175 27.12 -15.60 0.28
C THR A 175 26.03 -14.57 0.64
N ASP A 176 25.88 -14.26 1.93
CA ASP A 176 24.88 -13.26 2.36
C ASP A 176 25.23 -11.85 1.88
N ASP A 177 26.54 -11.53 1.75
CA ASP A 177 26.99 -10.26 1.19
C ASP A 177 26.56 -10.11 -0.28
N LEU A 178 26.70 -11.16 -1.09
CA LEU A 178 26.27 -11.15 -2.50
C LEU A 178 24.75 -11.11 -2.65
N LYS A 179 24.00 -11.76 -1.76
CA LYS A 179 22.53 -11.61 -1.71
C LYS A 179 22.15 -10.17 -1.37
N MET A 180 22.87 -9.54 -0.44
CA MET A 180 22.65 -8.14 -0.09
C MET A 180 22.94 -7.20 -1.26
N GLU A 181 23.95 -7.47 -2.08
CA GLU A 181 24.19 -6.69 -3.31
C GLU A 181 23.00 -6.80 -4.29
N VAL A 182 22.43 -8.00 -4.50
CA VAL A 182 21.20 -8.15 -5.31
C VAL A 182 20.06 -7.30 -4.73
N CYS A 183 19.92 -7.24 -3.40
CA CYS A 183 18.89 -6.42 -2.76
C CYS A 183 19.12 -4.92 -3.01
N LYS A 184 20.37 -4.44 -2.91
CA LYS A 184 20.71 -3.03 -3.12
C LYS A 184 20.42 -2.61 -4.56
N GLU A 185 20.97 -3.32 -5.54
CA GLU A 185 20.75 -3.00 -6.95
C GLU A 185 19.28 -3.10 -7.36
N SER A 186 18.54 -4.08 -6.79
CA SER A 186 17.10 -4.18 -7.00
C SER A 186 16.34 -2.98 -6.39
N ALA A 187 16.77 -2.47 -5.24
CA ALA A 187 16.18 -1.29 -4.63
C ALA A 187 16.45 -0.03 -5.47
N ASP A 188 17.66 0.12 -6.02
CA ASP A 188 18.01 1.24 -6.90
C ASP A 188 17.21 1.19 -8.20
N LEU A 189 17.03 0.01 -8.78
CA LEU A 189 16.16 -0.18 -9.95
C LEU A 189 14.70 0.19 -9.64
N LEU A 190 14.16 -0.28 -8.50
CA LEU A 190 12.79 0.05 -8.09
C LEU A 190 12.60 1.55 -7.84
N TYR A 191 13.62 2.21 -7.26
CA TYR A 191 13.62 3.65 -7.09
C TYR A 191 13.52 4.39 -8.44
N HIS A 192 14.38 4.05 -9.40
CA HIS A 192 14.38 4.71 -10.72
C HIS A 192 13.12 4.39 -11.54
N LEU A 193 12.55 3.18 -11.38
CA LEU A 193 11.23 2.85 -11.94
C LEU A 193 10.13 3.71 -11.32
N SER A 194 10.17 3.97 -10.01
CA SER A 194 9.19 4.84 -9.34
C SER A 194 9.29 6.28 -9.83
N VAL A 195 10.51 6.79 -10.11
CA VAL A 195 10.70 8.11 -10.74
C VAL A 195 10.15 8.14 -12.17
N LEU A 196 10.36 7.06 -12.95
CA LEU A 196 9.77 6.91 -14.28
C LEU A 196 8.25 6.95 -14.22
N TRP A 197 7.64 6.19 -13.32
CA TRP A 197 6.19 6.14 -13.18
C TRP A 197 5.62 7.53 -12.87
N GLU A 198 6.21 8.26 -11.93
CA GLU A 198 5.80 9.63 -11.64
C GLU A 198 5.94 10.55 -12.86
N ALA A 199 7.05 10.45 -13.62
CA ALA A 199 7.26 11.24 -14.82
C ALA A 199 6.25 10.91 -15.94
N ALA A 200 5.82 9.64 -16.02
CA ALA A 200 4.86 9.14 -17.01
C ALA A 200 3.39 9.27 -16.56
N GLY A 201 3.11 9.71 -15.33
CA GLY A 201 1.76 9.78 -14.78
C GLY A 201 1.16 8.42 -14.44
N VAL A 202 2.01 7.41 -14.16
CA VAL A 202 1.64 6.05 -13.78
C VAL A 202 1.78 5.90 -12.27
N THR A 203 0.85 5.18 -11.63
CA THR A 203 0.93 4.87 -10.20
C THR A 203 1.42 3.45 -9.94
N VAL A 204 1.91 3.20 -8.72
CA VAL A 204 2.20 1.82 -8.26
C VAL A 204 0.96 0.93 -8.42
N ASN A 205 -0.23 1.46 -8.12
CA ASN A 205 -1.47 0.70 -8.23
C ASN A 205 -1.79 0.30 -9.67
N ASP A 206 -1.50 1.16 -10.65
CA ASP A 206 -1.70 0.82 -12.07
C ASP A 206 -0.81 -0.37 -12.47
N VAL A 207 0.44 -0.37 -12.00
CA VAL A 207 1.38 -1.47 -12.26
C VAL A 207 0.93 -2.76 -11.54
N MET A 208 0.50 -2.65 -10.27
CA MET A 208 0.00 -3.79 -9.50
C MET A 208 -1.28 -4.37 -10.10
N ALA A 209 -2.21 -3.55 -10.59
CA ALA A 209 -3.43 -4.01 -11.27
C ALA A 209 -3.11 -4.85 -12.52
N VAL A 210 -2.11 -4.44 -13.31
CA VAL A 210 -1.65 -5.24 -14.47
C VAL A 210 -1.03 -6.57 -14.02
N LEU A 211 -0.29 -6.60 -12.93
CA LEU A 211 0.28 -7.83 -12.39
C LEU A 211 -0.82 -8.76 -11.85
N GLU A 212 -1.79 -8.21 -11.15
CA GLU A 212 -2.95 -8.94 -10.63
C GLU A 212 -3.76 -9.57 -11.78
N GLU A 213 -4.13 -8.79 -12.79
CA GLU A 213 -4.81 -9.30 -13.99
C GLU A 213 -4.05 -10.49 -14.60
N ARG A 214 -2.73 -10.36 -14.76
CA ARG A 214 -1.88 -11.43 -15.30
C ARG A 214 -1.81 -12.66 -14.41
N SER A 215 -1.90 -12.52 -13.09
CA SER A 215 -1.86 -13.64 -12.14
C SER A 215 -3.10 -14.53 -12.26
N HIS A 216 -4.25 -13.96 -12.63
CA HIS A 216 -5.52 -14.69 -12.82
C HIS A 216 -5.66 -15.35 -14.20
N VAL A 217 -4.82 -14.99 -15.16
CA VAL A 217 -4.85 -15.63 -16.50
C VAL A 217 -4.16 -16.99 -16.42
N LYS A 218 -4.95 -18.08 -16.34
CA LYS A 218 -4.46 -19.45 -16.48
C LYS A 218 -3.82 -19.62 -17.86
N GLY A 219 -2.53 -19.86 -17.89
CA GLY A 219 -1.79 -20.15 -19.10
C GLY A 219 -1.14 -18.93 -19.73
N ASN A 220 -0.17 -18.35 -19.04
CA ASN A 220 0.79 -17.44 -19.66
C ASN A 220 1.61 -18.24 -20.67
N LYS A 221 1.17 -18.24 -21.94
CA LYS A 221 1.76 -18.99 -23.05
C LYS A 221 3.05 -18.33 -23.54
N LYS A 222 4.00 -18.08 -22.65
CA LYS A 222 5.40 -18.09 -23.09
C LYS A 222 5.75 -19.55 -23.22
N THR A 223 6.13 -19.98 -24.45
CA THR A 223 6.64 -21.31 -24.71
C THR A 223 7.81 -21.54 -23.76
N VAL A 224 7.55 -22.25 -22.67
CA VAL A 224 8.60 -22.65 -21.74
C VAL A 224 9.33 -23.78 -22.42
N GLY A 225 10.61 -23.61 -22.73
CA GLY A 225 11.47 -24.73 -23.15
C GLY A 225 11.41 -25.85 -22.10
N HIS A 226 11.64 -27.10 -22.52
CA HIS A 226 11.66 -28.25 -21.62
C HIS A 226 12.49 -27.93 -20.36
N LEU A 227 11.83 -27.88 -19.21
CA LEU A 227 12.49 -27.88 -17.91
C LEU A 227 12.96 -29.32 -17.65
N ASP A 228 14.27 -29.56 -17.71
CA ASP A 228 14.85 -30.75 -17.13
C ASP A 228 14.52 -30.76 -15.62
N LYS A 229 13.82 -31.81 -15.19
CA LYS A 229 13.37 -31.98 -13.78
C LYS A 229 14.53 -32.40 -12.87
N THR A 230 15.63 -31.71 -12.88
CA THR A 230 16.74 -31.88 -11.94
C THR A 230 16.99 -30.56 -11.23
N PHE A 231 16.20 -30.34 -10.16
CA PHE A 231 16.54 -29.44 -9.05
C PHE A 231 16.66 -30.27 -7.79
#